data_9beeb2413b0b8454f8b8828d77143c19
#
_entry.id   9beeb2413b0b8454f8b8828d77143c19
#
_cell.length_a   1.000
_cell.length_b   1.000
_cell.length_c   1.000
_cell.angle_alpha   90.00
_cell.angle_beta   90.00
_cell.angle_gamma   90.00
#
_symmetry.space_group_name_H-M   'P 1'
#
loop_
_entity.id
_entity.type
_entity.pdbx_description
1 polymer ?
#
loop_
_entity_poly.entity_id
_entity_poly.type
_entity_poly.pdbx_seq_one_letter_code
_entity_poly.pdbx_strand_id
1 'polypeptide(L)'
;MNLSKPSPELETHLRCATPAPFRATVNAVLAHPLMQRMKRISQLGSVALLREGQGHTRWEHSLSTALLAIRAGRVCAAQRPTQVTPRHVALVGLGGLLHDIGHGPFSHVFENEFCRPRGLCSHEQRSQWLTSQILRDLDAKDVAWVRHVIDPSTEPCPEAEVGFLGDIVNNRFHLIDVDKLDYLKRDAEGAGVAALAAYDAEAMIDNSRIVRGRWHVGTAAEISTIAMLRFYMHVTVYSSPTALSVNSAVREVLSAIDTDGVAAGIVRVRPLDAVRDAEAFAELDDTLIQRLYAYSGDARALRQARRRLETCLRAPVGDMDAFGPTVWAIAQSGHAPAGLIARPHSAFEDNDEDCSDGEESEEQEEEEEPPPRRRKRR
;
A
#
# COMPACT_ATOMS: atom_id res chain seq x y z
N MET A 1 -13.31 -17.96 1.11
CA MET A 1 -13.39 -17.33 -0.24
C MET A 1 -12.13 -17.69 -1.00
N ASN A 2 -12.20 -18.12 -2.24
CA ASN A 2 -10.98 -18.38 -2.99
C ASN A 2 -10.46 -17.03 -3.50
N LEU A 3 -9.35 -16.53 -2.95
CA LEU A 3 -8.76 -15.24 -3.32
C LEU A 3 -8.20 -15.24 -4.76
N SER A 4 -7.95 -16.42 -5.32
CA SER A 4 -7.52 -16.61 -6.73
C SER A 4 -8.67 -16.49 -7.75
N LYS A 5 -9.84 -15.95 -7.36
CA LYS A 5 -10.99 -15.81 -8.25
C LYS A 5 -10.74 -14.80 -9.37
N PRO A 6 -11.32 -15.05 -10.57
CA PRO A 6 -11.29 -14.07 -11.66
C PRO A 6 -11.91 -12.73 -11.25
N SER A 7 -11.38 -11.62 -11.78
CA SER A 7 -11.84 -10.26 -11.48
C SER A 7 -13.36 -10.05 -11.56
N PRO A 8 -14.11 -10.59 -12.55
CA PRO A 8 -15.55 -10.41 -12.65
C PRO A 8 -16.34 -11.03 -11.47
N GLU A 9 -15.85 -12.14 -10.91
CA GLU A 9 -16.45 -12.74 -9.71
C GLU A 9 -16.22 -11.87 -8.47
N LEU A 10 -15.01 -11.36 -8.29
CA LEU A 10 -14.68 -10.45 -7.19
C LEU A 10 -15.53 -9.18 -7.24
N GLU A 11 -15.69 -8.58 -8.42
CA GLU A 11 -16.56 -7.41 -8.61
C GLU A 11 -18.02 -7.72 -8.21
N THR A 12 -18.55 -8.86 -8.64
CA THR A 12 -19.90 -9.29 -8.31
C THR A 12 -20.08 -9.50 -6.82
N HIS A 13 -19.12 -10.17 -6.17
CA HIS A 13 -19.13 -10.36 -4.73
C HIS A 13 -19.05 -9.04 -3.98
N LEU A 14 -18.21 -8.11 -4.42
CA LEU A 14 -18.08 -6.79 -3.78
C LEU A 14 -19.40 -6.01 -3.84
N ARG A 15 -20.07 -5.98 -5.00
CA ARG A 15 -21.38 -5.34 -5.15
C ARG A 15 -22.42 -5.95 -4.22
N CYS A 16 -22.45 -7.29 -4.10
CA CYS A 16 -23.38 -8.00 -3.21
C CYS A 16 -23.03 -7.77 -1.73
N ALA A 17 -21.75 -7.76 -1.38
CA ALA A 17 -21.28 -7.58 -0.01
C ALA A 17 -21.49 -6.15 0.50
N THR A 18 -21.44 -5.15 -0.39
CA THR A 18 -21.58 -3.74 -0.02
C THR A 18 -22.97 -3.44 0.54
N PRO A 19 -23.12 -2.76 1.69
CA PRO A 19 -24.39 -2.27 2.19
C PRO A 19 -25.15 -1.45 1.15
N ALA A 20 -26.47 -1.68 1.06
CA ALA A 20 -27.30 -1.18 -0.05
C ALA A 20 -27.15 0.32 -0.38
N PRO A 21 -27.09 1.26 0.60
CA PRO A 21 -26.94 2.69 0.32
C PRO A 21 -25.64 3.04 -0.42
N PHE A 22 -24.58 2.24 -0.30
CA PHE A 22 -23.28 2.50 -0.90
C PHE A 22 -22.99 1.74 -2.20
N ARG A 23 -23.92 0.92 -2.69
CA ARG A 23 -23.72 0.15 -3.94
C ARG A 23 -23.52 1.02 -5.16
N ALA A 24 -24.26 2.14 -5.24
CA ALA A 24 -24.12 3.10 -6.34
C ALA A 24 -22.71 3.73 -6.31
N THR A 25 -22.23 4.10 -5.13
CA THR A 25 -20.88 4.65 -4.93
C THR A 25 -19.81 3.65 -5.36
N VAL A 26 -19.89 2.39 -4.90
CA VAL A 26 -18.94 1.34 -5.30
C VAL A 26 -18.97 1.14 -6.82
N ASN A 27 -20.13 1.14 -7.47
CA ASN A 27 -20.21 1.05 -8.93
C ASN A 27 -19.55 2.23 -9.63
N ALA A 28 -19.74 3.45 -9.13
CA ALA A 28 -19.07 4.65 -9.66
C ALA A 28 -17.54 4.57 -9.48
N VAL A 29 -17.07 4.15 -8.32
CA VAL A 29 -15.64 3.92 -8.05
C VAL A 29 -15.06 2.89 -9.01
N LEU A 30 -15.71 1.72 -9.17
CA LEU A 30 -15.24 0.67 -10.08
C LEU A 30 -15.19 1.15 -11.54
N ALA A 31 -16.09 2.03 -11.97
CA ALA A 31 -16.10 2.60 -13.32
C ALA A 31 -15.10 3.75 -13.51
N HIS A 32 -14.56 4.32 -12.43
CA HIS A 32 -13.70 5.50 -12.49
C HIS A 32 -12.36 5.20 -13.20
N PRO A 33 -11.84 6.09 -14.09
CA PRO A 33 -10.60 5.86 -14.85
C PRO A 33 -9.41 5.52 -13.97
N LEU A 34 -9.22 6.19 -12.82
CA LEU A 34 -8.17 5.88 -11.85
C LEU A 34 -8.27 4.45 -11.33
N MET A 35 -9.46 3.95 -11.05
CA MET A 35 -9.66 2.58 -10.60
C MET A 35 -9.45 1.59 -11.74
N GLN A 36 -9.94 1.86 -12.95
CA GLN A 36 -9.72 1.02 -14.12
C GLN A 36 -8.24 0.89 -14.50
N ARG A 37 -7.44 1.91 -14.24
CA ARG A 37 -5.99 1.89 -14.38
C ARG A 37 -5.32 0.77 -13.57
N MET A 38 -5.85 0.44 -12.38
CA MET A 38 -5.30 -0.59 -11.49
C MET A 38 -5.24 -1.97 -12.15
N LYS A 39 -6.05 -2.24 -13.19
CA LYS A 39 -5.98 -3.45 -14.03
C LYS A 39 -4.68 -3.58 -14.82
N ARG A 40 -3.92 -2.51 -14.94
CA ARG A 40 -2.67 -2.43 -15.71
C ARG A 40 -1.47 -2.09 -14.85
N ILE A 41 -1.60 -2.21 -13.52
CA ILE A 41 -0.50 -2.06 -12.57
C ILE A 41 -0.31 -3.40 -11.86
N SER A 42 0.86 -3.99 -12.03
CA SER A 42 1.20 -5.25 -11.38
C SER A 42 1.38 -5.05 -9.87
N GLN A 43 0.84 -5.97 -9.05
CA GLN A 43 1.07 -6.00 -7.61
C GLN A 43 2.56 -6.18 -7.29
N LEU A 44 3.23 -7.06 -7.99
CA LEU A 44 4.67 -7.34 -7.84
C LEU A 44 5.57 -6.27 -8.51
N GLY A 45 4.99 -5.20 -9.05
CA GLY A 45 5.73 -4.11 -9.67
C GLY A 45 6.64 -4.59 -10.80
N SER A 46 7.90 -4.16 -10.78
CA SER A 46 8.89 -4.53 -11.82
C SER A 46 9.28 -6.01 -11.81
N VAL A 47 9.10 -6.73 -10.68
CA VAL A 47 9.35 -8.19 -10.61
C VAL A 47 8.44 -8.95 -11.56
N ALA A 48 7.26 -8.44 -11.86
CA ALA A 48 6.36 -9.03 -12.86
C ALA A 48 6.98 -9.09 -14.28
N LEU A 49 7.93 -8.21 -14.61
CA LEU A 49 8.64 -8.23 -15.88
C LEU A 49 9.57 -9.44 -16.04
N LEU A 50 9.96 -10.09 -14.94
CA LEU A 50 10.78 -11.31 -14.93
C LEU A 50 9.94 -12.58 -15.13
N ARG A 51 8.63 -12.48 -15.06
CA ARG A 51 7.69 -13.60 -15.08
C ARG A 51 6.65 -13.35 -16.16
N GLU A 52 6.91 -13.81 -17.38
CA GLU A 52 6.04 -13.60 -18.54
C GLU A 52 4.56 -13.90 -18.21
N GLY A 53 3.75 -12.85 -18.05
CA GLY A 53 2.29 -12.93 -17.88
C GLY A 53 1.78 -13.57 -16.59
N GLN A 54 2.66 -13.86 -15.63
CA GLN A 54 2.28 -14.43 -14.33
C GLN A 54 2.25 -13.32 -13.27
N GLY A 55 1.08 -12.88 -12.90
CA GLY A 55 0.93 -11.93 -11.82
C GLY A 55 -0.49 -11.39 -11.77
N HIS A 56 -0.95 -11.15 -10.56
CA HIS A 56 -2.18 -10.40 -10.32
C HIS A 56 -1.86 -8.90 -10.34
N THR A 57 -2.89 -8.13 -10.59
CA THR A 57 -2.81 -6.68 -10.62
C THR A 57 -3.30 -6.09 -9.31
N ARG A 58 -3.05 -4.80 -9.11
CA ARG A 58 -3.61 -4.07 -7.98
C ARG A 58 -5.13 -4.00 -8.00
N TRP A 59 -5.75 -4.25 -9.15
CA TRP A 59 -7.20 -4.37 -9.26
C TRP A 59 -7.75 -5.54 -8.45
N GLU A 60 -7.25 -6.76 -8.68
CA GLU A 60 -7.68 -7.95 -7.94
C GLU A 60 -7.41 -7.81 -6.44
N HIS A 61 -6.24 -7.28 -6.09
CA HIS A 61 -5.85 -7.00 -4.73
C HIS A 61 -6.83 -6.03 -4.05
N SER A 62 -7.10 -4.87 -4.66
CA SER A 62 -8.02 -3.88 -4.11
C SER A 62 -9.45 -4.41 -3.93
N LEU A 63 -9.95 -5.21 -4.88
CA LEU A 63 -11.28 -5.85 -4.76
C LEU A 63 -11.32 -6.82 -3.58
N SER A 64 -10.32 -7.64 -3.42
CA SER A 64 -10.25 -8.63 -2.36
C SER A 64 -10.02 -7.98 -0.99
N THR A 65 -9.14 -7.00 -0.90
CA THR A 65 -8.94 -6.21 0.32
C THR A 65 -10.24 -5.54 0.77
N ALA A 66 -11.01 -4.99 -0.17
CA ALA A 66 -12.33 -4.43 0.14
C ALA A 66 -13.32 -5.48 0.69
N LEU A 67 -13.34 -6.67 0.12
CA LEU A 67 -14.19 -7.77 0.59
C LEU A 67 -13.81 -8.22 2.01
N LEU A 68 -12.51 -8.39 2.28
CA LEU A 68 -12.00 -8.72 3.61
C LEU A 68 -12.30 -7.59 4.61
N ALA A 69 -12.18 -6.34 4.19
CA ALA A 69 -12.49 -5.16 5.00
C ALA A 69 -13.97 -5.09 5.38
N ILE A 70 -14.88 -5.35 4.42
CA ILE A 70 -16.33 -5.45 4.69
C ILE A 70 -16.62 -6.60 5.68
N ARG A 71 -15.97 -7.75 5.52
CA ARG A 71 -16.13 -8.89 6.45
C ARG A 71 -15.69 -8.50 7.86
N ALA A 72 -14.51 -7.93 8.02
CA ALA A 72 -13.98 -7.46 9.30
C ALA A 72 -14.89 -6.39 9.93
N GLY A 73 -15.35 -5.43 9.13
CA GLY A 73 -16.31 -4.41 9.57
C GLY A 73 -17.62 -5.02 10.11
N ARG A 74 -18.13 -6.08 9.48
CA ARG A 74 -19.33 -6.82 9.97
C ARG A 74 -19.06 -7.55 11.28
N VAL A 75 -17.89 -8.15 11.44
CA VAL A 75 -17.48 -8.78 12.72
C VAL A 75 -17.39 -7.72 13.81
N CYS A 76 -16.84 -6.54 13.52
CA CYS A 76 -16.83 -5.42 14.45
C CYS A 76 -18.24 -4.92 14.78
N ALA A 77 -19.13 -4.84 13.80
CA ALA A 77 -20.53 -4.45 14.01
C ALA A 77 -21.27 -5.45 14.91
N ALA A 78 -21.01 -6.75 14.78
CA ALA A 78 -21.58 -7.76 15.66
C ALA A 78 -21.05 -7.64 17.11
N GLN A 79 -19.80 -7.24 17.31
CA GLN A 79 -19.19 -7.01 18.64
C GLN A 79 -19.59 -5.66 19.26
N ARG A 80 -19.90 -4.64 18.45
CA ARG A 80 -20.23 -3.27 18.86
C ARG A 80 -21.47 -2.75 18.12
N PRO A 81 -22.65 -3.39 18.28
CA PRO A 81 -23.82 -3.10 17.45
C PRO A 81 -24.40 -1.70 17.64
N THR A 82 -24.14 -1.03 18.77
CA THR A 82 -24.57 0.35 19.03
C THR A 82 -23.61 1.40 18.50
N GLN A 83 -22.37 1.03 18.14
CA GLN A 83 -21.33 1.93 17.70
C GLN A 83 -21.04 1.76 16.20
N VAL A 84 -20.84 0.50 15.73
CA VAL A 84 -20.48 0.22 14.35
C VAL A 84 -21.74 -0.04 13.52
N THR A 85 -22.05 0.86 12.60
CA THR A 85 -23.24 0.83 11.75
C THR A 85 -22.94 0.23 10.38
N PRO A 86 -23.97 -0.13 9.57
CA PRO A 86 -23.77 -0.52 8.18
C PRO A 86 -23.04 0.56 7.33
N ARG A 87 -23.19 1.85 7.68
CA ARG A 87 -22.43 2.94 7.04
C ARG A 87 -20.93 2.76 7.29
N HIS A 88 -20.50 2.51 8.53
CA HIS A 88 -19.10 2.28 8.86
C HIS A 88 -18.52 1.07 8.11
N VAL A 89 -19.28 -0.03 8.03
CA VAL A 89 -18.89 -1.22 7.25
C VAL A 89 -18.65 -0.88 5.76
N ALA A 90 -19.51 -0.03 5.18
CA ALA A 90 -19.33 0.40 3.80
C ALA A 90 -18.11 1.31 3.62
N LEU A 91 -17.87 2.25 4.54
CA LEU A 91 -16.72 3.16 4.50
C LEU A 91 -15.39 2.44 4.67
N VAL A 92 -15.33 1.44 5.55
CA VAL A 92 -14.15 0.56 5.70
C VAL A 92 -13.92 -0.24 4.41
N GLY A 93 -14.98 -0.76 3.79
CA GLY A 93 -14.89 -1.42 2.49
C GLY A 93 -14.40 -0.50 1.37
N LEU A 94 -14.85 0.77 1.32
CA LEU A 94 -14.34 1.77 0.39
C LEU A 94 -12.88 2.11 0.66
N GLY A 95 -12.47 2.19 1.92
CA GLY A 95 -11.06 2.36 2.29
C GLY A 95 -10.20 1.23 1.76
N GLY A 96 -10.61 -0.03 1.96
CA GLY A 96 -9.93 -1.20 1.39
C GLY A 96 -9.92 -1.22 -0.14
N LEU A 97 -10.95 -0.68 -0.81
CA LEU A 97 -10.99 -0.57 -2.27
C LEU A 97 -10.02 0.48 -2.82
N LEU A 98 -9.82 1.56 -2.09
CA LEU A 98 -9.11 2.76 -2.56
C LEU A 98 -7.71 2.93 -1.94
N HIS A 99 -7.29 2.06 -0.99
CA HIS A 99 -6.04 2.24 -0.26
C HIS A 99 -4.82 2.35 -1.19
N ASP A 100 -4.81 1.60 -2.27
CA ASP A 100 -3.71 1.47 -3.23
C ASP A 100 -3.87 2.32 -4.51
N ILE A 101 -4.94 3.13 -4.61
CA ILE A 101 -5.23 3.92 -5.84
C ILE A 101 -4.11 4.90 -6.19
N GLY A 102 -3.29 5.29 -5.22
CA GLY A 102 -2.15 6.19 -5.35
C GLY A 102 -0.87 5.55 -5.89
N HIS A 103 -0.82 4.24 -6.09
CA HIS A 103 0.33 3.59 -6.72
C HIS A 103 0.47 4.02 -8.18
N GLY A 104 1.70 4.33 -8.58
CA GLY A 104 2.07 4.59 -9.97
C GLY A 104 2.56 3.33 -10.70
N PRO A 105 3.09 3.50 -11.93
CA PRO A 105 3.65 2.40 -12.71
C PRO A 105 4.71 1.62 -11.94
N PHE A 106 4.64 0.30 -11.99
CA PHE A 106 5.58 -0.60 -11.28
C PHE A 106 5.54 -0.45 -9.75
N SER A 107 4.40 0.04 -9.19
CA SER A 107 4.12 0.03 -7.76
C SER A 107 5.20 0.73 -6.92
N HIS A 108 5.85 0.03 -5.99
CA HIS A 108 6.87 0.60 -5.10
C HIS A 108 8.12 1.12 -5.83
N VAL A 109 8.41 0.68 -7.05
CA VAL A 109 9.53 1.27 -7.82
C VAL A 109 9.26 2.72 -8.18
N PHE A 110 8.03 3.02 -8.61
CA PHE A 110 7.62 4.39 -8.88
C PHE A 110 7.72 5.27 -7.63
N GLU A 111 7.32 4.74 -6.50
CA GLU A 111 7.39 5.47 -5.23
C GLU A 111 8.83 5.61 -4.73
N ASN A 112 9.48 4.48 -4.41
CA ASN A 112 10.74 4.47 -3.68
C ASN A 112 11.93 4.94 -4.52
N GLU A 113 11.96 4.54 -5.80
CA GLU A 113 13.10 4.79 -6.69
C GLU A 113 12.93 6.07 -7.52
N PHE A 114 11.68 6.52 -7.76
CA PHE A 114 11.43 7.63 -8.66
C PHE A 114 10.82 8.85 -7.95
N CYS A 115 9.75 8.71 -7.15
CA CYS A 115 9.08 9.84 -6.50
C CYS A 115 9.78 10.31 -5.21
N ARG A 116 10.05 9.39 -4.27
CA ARG A 116 10.61 9.73 -2.94
C ARG A 116 11.95 10.48 -3.02
N PRO A 117 12.93 10.11 -3.87
CA PRO A 117 14.17 10.87 -4.01
C PRO A 117 13.99 12.29 -4.54
N ARG A 118 12.78 12.63 -5.01
CA ARG A 118 12.39 13.96 -5.53
C ARG A 118 11.45 14.70 -4.59
N GLY A 119 11.30 14.23 -3.34
CA GLY A 119 10.47 14.87 -2.31
C GLY A 119 8.97 14.80 -2.59
N LEU A 120 8.50 13.80 -3.36
CA LEU A 120 7.07 13.61 -3.63
C LEU A 120 6.44 12.69 -2.58
N CYS A 121 5.15 12.89 -2.35
CA CYS A 121 4.36 12.18 -1.34
C CYS A 121 4.31 10.67 -1.58
N SER A 122 4.04 9.91 -0.50
CA SER A 122 3.84 8.46 -0.54
C SER A 122 2.58 8.06 -1.31
N HIS A 123 2.44 6.76 -1.62
CA HIS A 123 1.24 6.26 -2.31
C HIS A 123 0.01 6.38 -1.42
N GLU A 124 0.12 6.24 -0.09
CA GLU A 124 -1.00 6.42 0.84
C GLU A 124 -1.50 7.86 0.82
N GLN A 125 -0.61 8.85 0.88
CA GLN A 125 -0.98 10.26 0.79
C GLN A 125 -1.62 10.59 -0.57
N ARG A 126 -1.10 10.01 -1.67
CA ARG A 126 -1.75 10.12 -2.98
C ARG A 126 -3.11 9.42 -3.02
N SER A 127 -3.23 8.24 -2.38
CA SER A 127 -4.51 7.53 -2.28
C SER A 127 -5.55 8.36 -1.55
N GLN A 128 -5.21 9.01 -0.44
CA GLN A 128 -6.10 9.92 0.27
C GLN A 128 -6.53 11.11 -0.60
N TRP A 129 -5.59 11.72 -1.31
CA TRP A 129 -5.89 12.83 -2.21
C TRP A 129 -6.79 12.41 -3.37
N LEU A 130 -6.47 11.31 -4.07
CA LEU A 130 -7.28 10.76 -5.17
C LEU A 130 -8.66 10.30 -4.70
N THR A 131 -8.76 9.73 -3.50
CA THR A 131 -10.03 9.37 -2.87
C THR A 131 -10.95 10.56 -2.75
N SER A 132 -10.43 11.73 -2.35
CA SER A 132 -11.21 12.97 -2.27
C SER A 132 -11.73 13.43 -3.64
N GLN A 133 -10.99 13.14 -4.73
CA GLN A 133 -11.44 13.46 -6.10
C GLN A 133 -12.51 12.47 -6.59
N ILE A 134 -12.33 11.18 -6.29
CA ILE A 134 -13.25 10.11 -6.71
C ILE A 134 -14.59 10.18 -5.96
N LEU A 135 -14.54 10.46 -4.66
CA LEU A 135 -15.70 10.46 -3.76
C LEU A 135 -16.28 11.87 -3.52
N ARG A 136 -15.99 12.83 -4.40
CA ARG A 136 -16.39 14.24 -4.24
C ARG A 136 -17.91 14.46 -4.06
N ASP A 137 -18.72 13.49 -4.50
CA ASP A 137 -20.19 13.55 -4.40
C ASP A 137 -20.72 12.93 -3.09
N LEU A 138 -19.84 12.35 -2.25
CA LEU A 138 -20.19 11.90 -0.91
C LEU A 138 -20.13 13.05 0.10
N ASP A 139 -20.77 12.84 1.24
CA ASP A 139 -20.61 13.71 2.41
C ASP A 139 -19.13 13.83 2.82
N ALA A 140 -18.71 15.05 3.16
CA ALA A 140 -17.31 15.34 3.50
C ALA A 140 -16.81 14.49 4.69
N LYS A 141 -17.70 14.18 5.64
CA LYS A 141 -17.37 13.32 6.79
C LYS A 141 -17.14 11.87 6.35
N ASP A 142 -17.90 11.38 5.35
CA ASP A 142 -17.70 10.05 4.78
C ASP A 142 -16.38 9.97 4.01
N VAL A 143 -16.03 11.01 3.25
CA VAL A 143 -14.73 11.10 2.57
C VAL A 143 -13.58 11.09 3.58
N ALA A 144 -13.66 11.90 4.63
CA ALA A 144 -12.67 11.92 5.71
C ALA A 144 -12.55 10.54 6.40
N TRP A 145 -13.66 9.84 6.58
CA TRP A 145 -13.67 8.45 7.08
C TRP A 145 -12.89 7.49 6.19
N VAL A 146 -13.12 7.52 4.88
CA VAL A 146 -12.40 6.66 3.94
C VAL A 146 -10.90 6.98 3.94
N ARG A 147 -10.55 8.28 4.01
CA ARG A 147 -9.15 8.72 4.11
C ARG A 147 -8.49 8.24 5.40
N HIS A 148 -9.18 8.32 6.54
CA HIS A 148 -8.71 7.75 7.81
C HIS A 148 -8.43 6.24 7.70
N VAL A 149 -9.30 5.48 7.04
CA VAL A 149 -9.10 4.03 6.85
C VAL A 149 -7.87 3.74 6.00
N ILE A 150 -7.56 4.59 5.01
CA ILE A 150 -6.37 4.45 4.16
C ILE A 150 -5.10 4.70 4.97
N ASP A 151 -5.06 5.80 5.72
CA ASP A 151 -3.93 6.10 6.60
C ASP A 151 -4.39 6.81 7.89
N PRO A 152 -4.55 6.04 8.98
CA PRO A 152 -4.98 6.58 10.27
C PRO A 152 -3.97 7.54 10.92
N SER A 153 -2.72 7.57 10.48
CA SER A 153 -1.68 8.43 11.06
C SER A 153 -1.71 9.85 10.53
N THR A 154 -2.17 10.05 9.30
CA THR A 154 -2.21 11.36 8.64
C THR A 154 -3.61 11.97 8.61
N GLU A 155 -4.65 11.15 8.73
CA GLU A 155 -6.03 11.61 8.75
C GLU A 155 -6.72 11.20 10.06
N PRO A 156 -7.11 12.13 10.93
CA PRO A 156 -7.81 11.81 12.18
C PRO A 156 -9.20 11.21 11.89
N CYS A 157 -9.64 10.29 12.75
CA CYS A 157 -10.97 9.72 12.62
C CYS A 157 -12.05 10.77 12.93
N PRO A 158 -13.04 10.97 12.05
CA PRO A 158 -14.17 11.87 12.32
C PRO A 158 -15.07 11.43 13.48
N GLU A 159 -14.98 10.19 13.92
CA GLU A 159 -15.75 9.56 15.00
C GLU A 159 -14.80 8.73 15.89
N ALA A 160 -14.17 9.37 16.86
CA ALA A 160 -13.06 8.81 17.65
C ALA A 160 -13.37 7.45 18.32
N GLU A 161 -14.62 7.23 18.75
CA GLU A 161 -15.08 6.00 19.43
C GLU A 161 -15.07 4.75 18.54
N VAL A 162 -15.00 4.93 17.21
CA VAL A 162 -14.92 3.87 16.22
C VAL A 162 -13.66 3.96 15.34
N GLY A 163 -12.71 4.82 15.72
CA GLY A 163 -11.44 5.02 15.00
C GLY A 163 -10.62 3.75 14.82
N PHE A 164 -10.78 2.76 15.69
CA PHE A 164 -10.17 1.43 15.57
C PHE A 164 -10.51 0.69 14.26
N LEU A 165 -11.55 1.11 13.56
CA LEU A 165 -11.89 0.52 12.26
C LEU A 165 -10.83 0.84 11.19
N GLY A 166 -10.01 1.88 11.38
CA GLY A 166 -8.84 2.14 10.55
C GLY A 166 -7.82 1.01 10.60
N ASP A 167 -7.68 0.33 11.76
CA ASP A 167 -6.78 -0.82 11.94
C ASP A 167 -7.10 -2.00 11.00
N ILE A 168 -8.30 -2.05 10.44
CA ILE A 168 -8.71 -3.14 9.55
C ILE A 168 -7.89 -3.12 8.26
N VAL A 169 -7.64 -1.94 7.69
CA VAL A 169 -6.95 -1.80 6.39
C VAL A 169 -5.50 -1.38 6.56
N ASN A 170 -5.19 -0.54 7.57
CA ASN A 170 -3.83 -0.10 7.86
C ASN A 170 -3.57 -0.17 9.37
N ASN A 171 -3.12 -1.32 9.84
CA ASN A 171 -2.88 -1.58 11.26
C ASN A 171 -1.45 -1.23 11.65
N ARG A 172 -1.21 -0.01 12.06
CA ARG A 172 0.10 0.44 12.54
C ARG A 172 0.45 -0.07 13.94
N PHE A 173 -0.52 -0.64 14.67
CA PHE A 173 -0.29 -1.14 16.01
C PHE A 173 0.21 -2.59 16.03
N HIS A 174 -0.44 -3.49 15.28
CA HIS A 174 -0.08 -4.92 15.20
C HIS A 174 0.67 -5.29 13.93
N LEU A 175 0.70 -4.37 12.96
CA LEU A 175 1.31 -4.59 11.65
C LEU A 175 0.67 -5.75 10.84
N ILE A 176 -0.53 -6.20 11.22
CA ILE A 176 -1.31 -7.19 10.47
C ILE A 176 -2.72 -6.63 10.25
N ASP A 177 -3.11 -6.53 9.01
CA ASP A 177 -4.36 -5.98 8.50
C ASP A 177 -4.83 -6.78 7.29
N VAL A 178 -6.01 -6.44 6.76
CA VAL A 178 -6.59 -7.16 5.62
C VAL A 178 -5.80 -6.96 4.32
N ASP A 179 -5.10 -5.85 4.18
CA ASP A 179 -4.17 -5.61 3.09
C ASP A 179 -3.09 -6.70 3.07
N LYS A 180 -2.39 -6.89 4.19
CA LYS A 180 -1.35 -7.91 4.34
C LYS A 180 -1.88 -9.33 4.23
N LEU A 181 -3.08 -9.58 4.76
CA LEU A 181 -3.73 -10.89 4.62
C LEU A 181 -4.06 -11.24 3.16
N ASP A 182 -4.35 -10.24 2.32
CA ASP A 182 -4.60 -10.48 0.90
C ASP A 182 -3.30 -10.61 0.11
N TYR A 183 -2.43 -9.56 0.13
CA TYR A 183 -1.31 -9.53 -0.80
C TYR A 183 -0.29 -10.65 -0.54
N LEU A 184 0.03 -10.97 0.72
CA LEU A 184 1.00 -12.03 1.00
C LEU A 184 0.57 -13.38 0.44
N LYS A 185 -0.72 -13.69 0.47
CA LYS A 185 -1.25 -14.92 -0.10
C LYS A 185 -1.16 -14.93 -1.62
N ARG A 186 -1.59 -13.84 -2.26
CA ARG A 186 -1.55 -13.69 -3.72
C ARG A 186 -0.11 -13.68 -4.24
N ASP A 187 0.75 -12.95 -3.58
CA ASP A 187 2.16 -12.85 -3.97
C ASP A 187 2.88 -14.18 -3.81
N ALA A 188 2.59 -14.94 -2.73
CA ALA A 188 3.12 -16.28 -2.55
C ALA A 188 2.64 -17.26 -3.65
N GLU A 189 1.36 -17.18 -4.03
CA GLU A 189 0.82 -17.94 -5.15
C GLU A 189 1.52 -17.56 -6.47
N GLY A 190 1.62 -16.26 -6.77
CA GLY A 190 2.30 -15.72 -7.95
C GLY A 190 3.80 -16.01 -7.96
N ALA A 191 4.43 -16.14 -6.80
CA ALA A 191 5.84 -16.51 -6.66
C ALA A 191 6.11 -18.01 -6.71
N GLY A 192 5.06 -18.86 -6.76
CA GLY A 192 5.21 -20.32 -6.77
C GLY A 192 5.51 -20.92 -5.40
N VAL A 193 5.29 -20.17 -4.31
CA VAL A 193 5.54 -20.57 -2.91
C VAL A 193 4.25 -20.59 -2.07
N ALA A 194 3.12 -20.86 -2.72
CA ALA A 194 1.79 -20.87 -2.09
C ALA A 194 1.70 -21.72 -0.82
N ALA A 195 2.49 -22.80 -0.73
CA ALA A 195 2.53 -23.66 0.47
C ALA A 195 2.96 -22.91 1.74
N LEU A 196 3.71 -21.80 1.62
CA LEU A 196 4.11 -20.97 2.74
C LEU A 196 2.97 -20.06 3.23
N ALA A 197 1.95 -19.82 2.41
CA ALA A 197 0.78 -19.00 2.73
C ALA A 197 -0.39 -19.83 3.30
N ALA A 198 -0.10 -20.79 4.18
CA ALA A 198 -1.06 -21.74 4.73
C ALA A 198 -1.90 -21.16 5.88
N TYR A 199 -2.39 -19.93 5.76
CA TYR A 199 -3.33 -19.31 6.69
C TYR A 199 -4.70 -19.10 6.03
N ASP A 200 -5.75 -19.08 6.83
CA ASP A 200 -7.10 -18.75 6.41
C ASP A 200 -7.48 -17.34 6.86
N ALA A 201 -7.32 -16.37 5.95
CA ALA A 201 -7.59 -14.97 6.22
C ALA A 201 -9.03 -14.73 6.69
N GLU A 202 -10.00 -15.47 6.14
CA GLU A 202 -11.41 -15.32 6.52
C GLU A 202 -11.69 -15.86 7.93
N ALA A 203 -11.16 -17.03 8.24
CA ALA A 203 -11.28 -17.60 9.59
C ALA A 203 -10.58 -16.70 10.62
N MET A 204 -9.42 -16.14 10.31
CA MET A 204 -8.73 -15.17 11.18
C MET A 204 -9.59 -13.93 11.43
N ILE A 205 -10.22 -13.37 10.38
CA ILE A 205 -11.10 -12.20 10.48
C ILE A 205 -12.35 -12.54 11.31
N ASP A 206 -12.99 -13.69 11.08
CA ASP A 206 -14.18 -14.12 11.83
C ASP A 206 -13.90 -14.28 13.33
N ASN A 207 -12.68 -14.67 13.67
CA ASN A 207 -12.19 -14.79 15.03
C ASN A 207 -11.57 -13.49 15.60
N SER A 208 -11.53 -12.40 14.82
CA SER A 208 -10.95 -11.13 15.25
C SER A 208 -11.73 -10.53 16.44
N ARG A 209 -11.04 -9.70 17.24
CA ARG A 209 -11.60 -9.10 18.47
C ARG A 209 -11.24 -7.63 18.57
N ILE A 210 -12.13 -6.87 19.19
CA ILE A 210 -11.85 -5.50 19.61
C ILE A 210 -11.36 -5.54 21.07
N VAL A 211 -10.07 -5.25 21.27
CA VAL A 211 -9.43 -5.27 22.59
C VAL A 211 -8.84 -3.89 22.86
N ARG A 212 -9.24 -3.26 23.97
CA ARG A 212 -8.77 -1.92 24.39
C ARG A 212 -8.89 -0.87 23.29
N GLY A 213 -9.97 -0.90 22.51
CA GLY A 213 -10.22 0.05 21.43
C GLY A 213 -9.35 -0.14 20.18
N ARG A 214 -8.73 -1.32 19.99
CA ARG A 214 -7.95 -1.68 18.82
C ARG A 214 -8.50 -2.97 18.21
N TRP A 215 -8.42 -3.09 16.88
CA TRP A 215 -8.80 -4.32 16.19
C TRP A 215 -7.63 -5.30 16.18
N HIS A 216 -7.87 -6.53 16.64
CA HIS A 216 -6.91 -7.62 16.70
C HIS A 216 -7.37 -8.78 15.84
N VAL A 217 -6.51 -9.28 14.98
CA VAL A 217 -6.76 -10.39 14.07
C VAL A 217 -5.72 -11.49 14.27
N GLY A 218 -6.20 -12.74 14.27
CA GLY A 218 -5.35 -13.91 14.37
C GLY A 218 -4.84 -14.22 15.77
N THR A 219 -4.37 -15.45 15.92
CA THR A 219 -3.64 -15.95 17.09
C THR A 219 -2.15 -15.60 16.98
N ALA A 220 -1.40 -15.71 18.08
CA ALA A 220 0.04 -15.51 18.06
C ALA A 220 0.77 -16.42 17.06
N ALA A 221 0.30 -17.66 16.88
CA ALA A 221 0.88 -18.60 15.91
C ALA A 221 0.63 -18.16 14.47
N GLU A 222 -0.59 -17.72 14.14
CA GLU A 222 -0.94 -17.22 12.80
C GLU A 222 -0.16 -15.92 12.47
N ILE A 223 -0.07 -14.99 13.42
CA ILE A 223 0.72 -13.76 13.27
C ILE A 223 2.19 -14.10 13.01
N SER A 224 2.76 -15.05 13.75
CA SER A 224 4.14 -15.51 13.53
C SER A 224 4.33 -16.11 12.13
N THR A 225 3.36 -16.93 11.67
CA THR A 225 3.40 -17.51 10.32
C THR A 225 3.39 -16.42 9.24
N ILE A 226 2.52 -15.42 9.38
CA ILE A 226 2.43 -14.29 8.44
C ILE A 226 3.72 -13.46 8.45
N ALA A 227 4.28 -13.19 9.63
CA ALA A 227 5.55 -12.46 9.75
C ALA A 227 6.71 -13.21 9.06
N MET A 228 6.79 -14.54 9.24
CA MET A 228 7.77 -15.38 8.57
C MET A 228 7.59 -15.40 7.06
N LEU A 229 6.35 -15.53 6.58
CA LEU A 229 6.05 -15.45 5.14
C LEU A 229 6.45 -14.09 4.57
N ARG A 230 6.10 -12.99 5.25
CA ARG A 230 6.47 -11.65 4.82
C ARG A 230 7.99 -11.49 4.73
N PHE A 231 8.72 -11.95 5.75
CA PHE A 231 10.19 -11.94 5.71
C PHE A 231 10.75 -12.74 4.53
N TYR A 232 10.24 -13.95 4.32
CA TYR A 232 10.63 -14.79 3.18
C TYR A 232 10.40 -14.06 1.85
N MET A 233 9.21 -13.50 1.64
CA MET A 233 8.86 -12.77 0.42
C MET A 233 9.77 -11.55 0.20
N HIS A 234 10.11 -10.82 1.29
CA HIS A 234 11.04 -9.70 1.18
C HIS A 234 12.43 -10.15 0.71
N VAL A 235 12.98 -11.18 1.30
CA VAL A 235 14.35 -11.64 0.99
C VAL A 235 14.43 -12.29 -0.39
N THR A 236 13.45 -13.12 -0.75
CA THR A 236 13.55 -13.98 -1.93
C THR A 236 12.86 -13.42 -3.18
N VAL A 237 11.86 -12.57 -3.01
CA VAL A 237 11.07 -12.02 -4.12
C VAL A 237 11.30 -10.53 -4.28
N TYR A 238 10.88 -9.72 -3.28
CA TYR A 238 10.84 -8.26 -3.44
C TYR A 238 12.22 -7.60 -3.48
N SER A 239 13.19 -8.12 -2.71
CA SER A 239 14.55 -7.56 -2.58
C SER A 239 15.64 -8.52 -3.06
N SER A 240 15.30 -9.50 -3.89
CA SER A 240 16.33 -10.36 -4.52
C SER A 240 17.28 -9.53 -5.39
N PRO A 241 18.55 -9.95 -5.57
CA PRO A 241 19.50 -9.22 -6.41
C PRO A 241 18.97 -8.96 -7.82
N THR A 242 18.23 -9.92 -8.38
CA THR A 242 17.60 -9.78 -9.69
C THR A 242 16.49 -8.74 -9.67
N ALA A 243 15.62 -8.76 -8.64
CA ALA A 243 14.57 -7.74 -8.46
C ALA A 243 15.17 -6.33 -8.35
N LEU A 244 16.20 -6.15 -7.53
CA LEU A 244 16.88 -4.86 -7.36
C LEU A 244 17.52 -4.36 -8.67
N SER A 245 18.10 -5.26 -9.48
CA SER A 245 18.65 -4.90 -10.79
C SER A 245 17.55 -4.40 -11.74
N VAL A 246 16.39 -5.07 -11.80
CA VAL A 246 15.26 -4.66 -12.64
C VAL A 246 14.63 -3.38 -12.10
N ASN A 247 14.51 -3.21 -10.78
CA ASN A 247 14.04 -1.95 -10.18
C ASN A 247 14.89 -0.76 -10.64
N SER A 248 16.22 -0.90 -10.58
CA SER A 248 17.15 0.13 -11.06
C SER A 248 16.97 0.45 -12.56
N ALA A 249 16.78 -0.57 -13.39
CA ALA A 249 16.54 -0.36 -14.83
C ALA A 249 15.19 0.31 -15.09
N VAL A 250 14.14 -0.06 -14.37
CA VAL A 250 12.81 0.58 -14.48
C VAL A 250 12.87 2.04 -14.00
N ARG A 251 13.61 2.35 -12.92
CA ARG A 251 13.87 3.73 -12.52
C ARG A 251 14.51 4.57 -13.63
N GLU A 252 15.50 4.00 -14.35
CA GLU A 252 16.12 4.69 -15.50
C GLU A 252 15.09 4.91 -16.63
N VAL A 253 14.22 3.94 -16.90
CA VAL A 253 13.11 4.08 -17.85
C VAL A 253 12.17 5.21 -17.45
N LEU A 254 11.70 5.23 -16.20
CA LEU A 254 10.82 6.29 -15.70
C LEU A 254 11.48 7.67 -15.80
N SER A 255 12.78 7.77 -15.49
CA SER A 255 13.53 9.02 -15.60
C SER A 255 13.71 9.48 -17.06
N ALA A 256 13.95 8.56 -17.99
CA ALA A 256 14.03 8.88 -19.40
C ALA A 256 12.67 9.29 -19.99
N ILE A 257 11.58 8.62 -19.58
CA ILE A 257 10.22 9.02 -19.98
C ILE A 257 9.84 10.38 -19.38
N ASP A 258 10.25 10.67 -18.16
CA ASP A 258 10.01 11.99 -17.56
C ASP A 258 10.72 13.11 -18.32
N THR A 259 11.92 12.85 -18.83
CA THR A 259 12.70 13.84 -19.58
C THR A 259 12.23 14.00 -21.03
N ASP A 260 12.13 12.92 -21.76
CA ASP A 260 11.94 12.90 -23.21
C ASP A 260 10.58 12.38 -23.66
N GLY A 261 9.79 11.76 -22.75
CA GLY A 261 8.60 11.00 -23.09
C GLY A 261 7.47 11.82 -23.72
N VAL A 262 7.33 13.10 -23.34
CA VAL A 262 6.33 14.00 -23.95
C VAL A 262 6.71 14.30 -25.39
N ALA A 263 7.96 14.69 -25.64
CA ALA A 263 8.46 14.96 -26.98
C ALA A 263 8.48 13.71 -27.88
N ALA A 264 8.64 12.54 -27.27
CA ALA A 264 8.60 11.24 -27.94
C ALA A 264 7.18 10.69 -28.16
N GLY A 265 6.14 11.35 -27.63
CA GLY A 265 4.75 10.88 -27.72
C GLY A 265 4.44 9.63 -26.88
N ILE A 266 5.28 9.30 -25.92
CA ILE A 266 5.09 8.15 -25.00
C ILE A 266 4.05 8.49 -23.92
N VAL A 267 4.10 9.71 -23.41
CA VAL A 267 3.17 10.26 -22.41
C VAL A 267 2.70 11.65 -22.83
N ARG A 268 1.51 12.06 -22.39
CA ARG A 268 0.99 13.42 -22.62
C ARG A 268 1.53 14.42 -21.60
N VAL A 269 1.75 13.98 -20.38
CA VAL A 269 2.24 14.76 -19.24
C VAL A 269 3.42 14.01 -18.64
N ARG A 270 4.44 14.74 -18.18
CA ARG A 270 5.58 14.14 -17.51
C ARG A 270 5.13 13.35 -16.25
N PRO A 271 5.68 12.16 -15.99
CA PRO A 271 5.34 11.39 -14.79
C PRO A 271 5.40 12.17 -13.47
N LEU A 272 6.38 13.06 -13.29
CA LEU A 272 6.51 13.91 -12.10
C LEU A 272 5.44 15.00 -11.99
N ASP A 273 4.91 15.48 -13.10
CA ASP A 273 3.84 16.49 -13.11
C ASP A 273 2.47 15.79 -12.94
N ALA A 274 2.30 14.61 -13.53
CA ALA A 274 1.09 13.82 -13.46
C ALA A 274 0.71 13.40 -12.03
N VAL A 275 1.67 13.25 -11.09
CA VAL A 275 1.38 12.90 -9.69
C VAL A 275 0.56 13.97 -8.94
N ARG A 276 0.38 15.15 -9.52
CA ARG A 276 -0.41 16.26 -8.98
C ARG A 276 -1.69 16.55 -9.78
N ASP A 277 -1.97 15.72 -10.78
CA ASP A 277 -3.10 15.85 -11.67
C ASP A 277 -3.79 14.48 -11.82
N ALA A 278 -5.01 14.36 -11.30
CA ALA A 278 -5.73 13.10 -11.26
C ALA A 278 -6.04 12.53 -12.65
N GLU A 279 -6.31 13.38 -13.66
CA GLU A 279 -6.58 12.95 -15.03
C GLU A 279 -5.29 12.45 -15.71
N ALA A 280 -4.19 13.19 -15.56
CA ALA A 280 -2.90 12.78 -16.08
C ALA A 280 -2.40 11.50 -15.37
N PHE A 281 -2.60 11.38 -14.06
CA PHE A 281 -2.22 10.21 -13.29
C PHE A 281 -3.00 8.95 -13.70
N ALA A 282 -4.24 9.10 -14.16
CA ALA A 282 -5.04 7.99 -14.68
C ALA A 282 -4.46 7.35 -15.96
N GLU A 283 -3.53 8.01 -16.64
CA GLU A 283 -2.84 7.49 -17.83
C GLU A 283 -1.50 6.80 -17.53
N LEU A 284 -1.02 6.89 -16.27
CA LEU A 284 0.24 6.30 -15.86
C LEU A 284 0.03 4.89 -15.32
N ASP A 285 0.46 3.88 -16.07
CA ASP A 285 0.43 2.47 -15.70
C ASP A 285 1.62 1.71 -16.32
N ASP A 286 1.71 0.40 -16.10
CA ASP A 286 2.84 -0.42 -16.53
C ASP A 286 2.96 -0.52 -18.07
N THR A 287 1.93 -0.10 -18.84
CA THR A 287 2.01 -0.06 -20.32
C THR A 287 3.04 0.96 -20.83
N LEU A 288 3.61 1.78 -19.96
CA LEU A 288 4.74 2.64 -20.33
C LEU A 288 5.91 1.86 -20.95
N ILE A 289 6.13 0.61 -20.54
CA ILE A 289 7.14 -0.27 -21.14
C ILE A 289 6.79 -0.59 -22.59
N GLN A 290 5.54 -1.00 -22.88
CA GLN A 290 5.12 -1.29 -24.25
C GLN A 290 5.24 -0.05 -25.14
N ARG A 291 4.87 1.14 -24.62
CA ARG A 291 5.01 2.42 -25.34
C ARG A 291 6.48 2.75 -25.62
N LEU A 292 7.38 2.50 -24.63
CA LEU A 292 8.83 2.63 -24.83
C LEU A 292 9.36 1.68 -25.90
N TYR A 293 8.90 0.41 -25.91
CA TYR A 293 9.31 -0.57 -26.93
C TYR A 293 8.80 -0.22 -28.33
N ALA A 294 7.63 0.40 -28.43
CA ALA A 294 7.07 0.88 -29.70
C ALA A 294 7.79 2.14 -30.24
N TYR A 295 8.53 2.86 -29.40
CA TYR A 295 9.24 4.06 -29.80
C TYR A 295 10.42 3.74 -30.72
N SER A 296 10.43 4.32 -31.92
CA SER A 296 11.46 4.14 -32.96
C SER A 296 12.32 5.38 -33.21
N GLY A 297 12.09 6.48 -32.46
CA GLY A 297 12.81 7.74 -32.63
C GLY A 297 14.22 7.75 -32.03
N ASP A 298 14.87 8.90 -32.09
CA ASP A 298 16.30 9.07 -31.83
C ASP A 298 16.65 9.53 -30.42
N ALA A 299 15.69 9.71 -29.49
CA ALA A 299 15.96 10.12 -28.12
C ALA A 299 16.94 9.15 -27.44
N ARG A 300 18.15 9.66 -27.18
CA ARG A 300 19.27 8.83 -26.67
C ARG A 300 18.94 8.22 -25.31
N ALA A 301 18.35 8.98 -24.40
CA ALA A 301 18.04 8.52 -23.06
C ALA A 301 17.02 7.35 -23.09
N LEU A 302 15.96 7.47 -23.90
CA LEU A 302 14.94 6.43 -24.06
C LEU A 302 15.54 5.11 -24.62
N ARG A 303 16.39 5.23 -25.66
CA ARG A 303 17.06 4.05 -26.24
C ARG A 303 18.04 3.41 -25.25
N GLN A 304 18.76 4.20 -24.46
CA GLN A 304 19.70 3.70 -23.47
C GLN A 304 18.95 2.98 -22.33
N ALA A 305 17.91 3.59 -21.79
CA ALA A 305 17.06 2.99 -20.74
C ALA A 305 16.42 1.67 -21.20
N ARG A 306 15.89 1.63 -22.44
CA ARG A 306 15.36 0.40 -23.04
C ARG A 306 16.40 -0.71 -23.11
N ARG A 307 17.62 -0.42 -23.62
CA ARG A 307 18.71 -1.43 -23.71
C ARG A 307 19.11 -1.93 -22.33
N ARG A 308 19.16 -1.05 -21.34
CA ARG A 308 19.49 -1.44 -19.97
C ARG A 308 18.45 -2.41 -19.41
N LEU A 309 17.16 -2.09 -19.58
CA LEU A 309 16.08 -2.98 -19.15
C LEU A 309 16.15 -4.33 -19.85
N GLU A 310 16.34 -4.36 -21.19
CA GLU A 310 16.50 -5.59 -21.95
C GLU A 310 17.67 -6.44 -21.43
N THR A 311 18.79 -5.82 -21.06
CA THR A 311 19.95 -6.50 -20.48
C THR A 311 19.59 -7.14 -19.14
N CYS A 312 18.90 -6.41 -18.26
CA CYS A 312 18.49 -6.92 -16.96
C CYS A 312 17.49 -8.09 -17.09
N LEU A 313 16.54 -8.02 -18.04
CA LEU A 313 15.53 -9.06 -18.25
C LEU A 313 16.10 -10.35 -18.88
N ARG A 314 17.22 -10.25 -19.60
CA ARG A 314 17.92 -11.42 -20.17
C ARG A 314 18.92 -12.07 -19.21
N ALA A 315 19.25 -11.39 -18.11
CA ALA A 315 20.13 -11.97 -17.11
C ALA A 315 19.46 -13.22 -16.51
N PRO A 316 20.21 -14.31 -16.26
CA PRO A 316 19.63 -15.48 -15.62
C PRO A 316 19.04 -15.05 -14.26
N VAL A 317 17.80 -15.42 -14.05
CA VAL A 317 17.15 -15.25 -12.74
C VAL A 317 17.95 -16.13 -11.79
N GLY A 318 18.75 -15.53 -10.92
CA GLY A 318 19.49 -16.28 -9.91
C GLY A 318 18.51 -17.14 -9.10
N ASP A 319 19.01 -18.27 -8.63
CA ASP A 319 18.23 -19.30 -7.94
C ASP A 319 17.44 -18.68 -6.79
N MET A 320 16.17 -18.34 -7.02
CA MET A 320 15.28 -17.84 -5.97
C MET A 320 15.03 -18.91 -4.90
N ASP A 321 15.36 -20.18 -5.24
CA ASP A 321 15.22 -21.33 -4.35
C ASP A 321 16.41 -21.51 -3.37
N ALA A 322 17.51 -20.76 -3.54
CA ALA A 322 18.72 -20.97 -2.73
C ALA A 322 18.51 -20.77 -1.21
N PHE A 323 17.50 -19.99 -0.80
CA PHE A 323 17.15 -19.76 0.60
C PHE A 323 15.96 -20.58 1.09
N GLY A 324 15.21 -21.21 0.19
CA GLY A 324 13.99 -21.95 0.50
C GLY A 324 14.16 -23.02 1.60
N PRO A 325 15.15 -23.92 1.51
CA PRO A 325 15.38 -24.96 2.51
C PRO A 325 15.73 -24.43 3.90
N THR A 326 16.52 -23.35 3.96
CA THR A 326 16.97 -22.77 5.24
C THR A 326 15.82 -22.06 5.96
N VAL A 327 15.02 -21.26 5.24
CA VAL A 327 13.87 -20.56 5.81
C VAL A 327 12.77 -21.55 6.22
N TRP A 328 12.56 -22.61 5.44
CA TRP A 328 11.64 -23.69 5.77
C TRP A 328 12.05 -24.43 7.04
N ALA A 329 13.34 -24.72 7.22
CA ALA A 329 13.86 -25.34 8.44
C ALA A 329 13.66 -24.44 9.67
N ILE A 330 13.84 -23.13 9.55
CA ILE A 330 13.57 -22.15 10.61
C ILE A 330 12.06 -22.10 10.93
N ALA A 331 11.20 -22.07 9.92
CA ALA A 331 9.75 -22.05 10.11
C ALA A 331 9.23 -23.33 10.82
N GLN A 332 9.79 -24.50 10.50
CA GLN A 332 9.44 -25.77 11.16
C GLN A 332 9.96 -25.86 12.60
N SER A 333 11.07 -25.21 12.92
CA SER A 333 11.64 -25.24 14.27
C SER A 333 10.85 -24.44 15.32
N GLY A 334 9.91 -23.60 14.88
CA GLY A 334 9.11 -22.75 15.78
C GLY A 334 9.90 -21.67 16.52
N HIS A 335 11.19 -21.50 16.19
CA HIS A 335 12.07 -20.55 16.84
C HIS A 335 12.43 -19.41 15.85
N ALA A 336 11.51 -18.46 15.66
CA ALA A 336 11.88 -17.20 15.01
C ALA A 336 12.80 -16.41 15.95
N PRO A 337 13.98 -15.94 15.51
CA PRO A 337 14.81 -15.06 16.33
C PRO A 337 13.99 -13.83 16.74
N ALA A 338 14.00 -13.47 18.02
CA ALA A 338 13.19 -12.39 18.58
C ALA A 338 13.37 -11.02 17.86
N GLY A 339 14.54 -10.81 17.22
CA GLY A 339 14.80 -9.62 16.41
C GLY A 339 14.12 -9.61 15.02
N LEU A 340 13.67 -10.77 14.50
CA LEU A 340 13.03 -10.86 13.20
C LEU A 340 11.57 -10.37 13.22
N ILE A 341 10.91 -10.47 14.35
CA ILE A 341 9.51 -10.03 14.53
C ILE A 341 9.42 -8.51 14.72
N ALA A 342 10.50 -7.91 15.27
CA ALA A 342 10.48 -6.52 15.70
C ALA A 342 10.81 -5.48 14.61
N ARG A 343 11.46 -5.85 13.48
CA ARG A 343 11.89 -4.88 12.46
C ARG A 343 11.96 -5.41 11.02
N PRO A 344 10.87 -5.85 10.38
CA PRO A 344 10.91 -6.06 8.93
C PRO A 344 10.84 -4.74 8.13
N HIS A 345 10.37 -3.65 8.74
CA HIS A 345 10.16 -2.35 8.08
C HIS A 345 11.35 -1.40 8.13
N SER A 346 12.20 -1.48 9.16
CA SER A 346 13.22 -0.46 9.41
C SER A 346 14.38 -0.43 8.41
N ALA A 347 14.57 -1.46 7.62
CA ALA A 347 15.63 -1.46 6.60
C ALA A 347 15.24 -0.79 5.29
N PHE A 348 13.93 -0.58 5.01
CA PHE A 348 13.45 -0.08 3.72
C PHE A 348 12.35 0.98 3.77
N GLU A 349 11.72 1.19 4.93
CA GLU A 349 10.65 2.19 5.09
C GLU A 349 10.96 3.27 6.14
N ASP A 350 11.96 3.05 7.00
CA ASP A 350 12.29 3.98 8.09
C ASP A 350 13.30 5.06 7.68
N ASN A 351 13.02 5.77 6.61
CA ASN A 351 13.38 7.17 6.52
C ASN A 351 12.11 8.05 6.58
N ASP A 352 11.09 7.60 7.31
CA ASP A 352 10.06 8.47 7.87
C ASP A 352 10.58 9.11 9.18
N GLU A 353 11.91 9.30 9.30
CA GLU A 353 12.46 10.17 10.33
C GLU A 353 12.11 11.61 9.99
N ASP A 354 11.25 12.13 10.84
CA ASP A 354 11.14 13.52 11.23
C ASP A 354 10.88 14.57 10.14
N CYS A 355 9.62 14.68 9.77
CA CYS A 355 8.97 15.98 9.91
C CYS A 355 8.22 16.03 11.27
N SER A 356 8.88 15.77 12.38
CA SER A 356 8.43 16.28 13.68
C SER A 356 8.87 17.73 13.73
N ASP A 357 7.89 18.61 13.67
CA ASP A 357 8.00 20.01 14.04
C ASP A 357 8.81 20.10 15.33
N GLY A 358 9.88 20.91 15.29
CA GLY A 358 10.61 21.27 16.49
C GLY A 358 9.63 21.88 17.49
N GLU A 359 9.34 21.15 18.55
CA GLU A 359 8.87 21.76 19.76
C GLU A 359 10.00 22.68 20.22
N GLU A 360 9.86 23.97 19.91
CA GLU A 360 10.58 25.02 20.62
C GLU A 360 10.24 24.84 22.11
N SER A 361 11.20 24.30 22.86
CA SER A 361 11.18 24.36 24.30
C SER A 361 11.24 25.83 24.67
N GLU A 362 10.07 26.40 25.05
CA GLU A 362 10.02 27.65 25.82
C GLU A 362 10.83 27.40 27.11
N GLU A 363 12.07 27.83 27.11
CA GLU A 363 12.82 28.10 28.33
C GLU A 363 12.03 29.21 29.08
N GLN A 364 11.35 28.83 30.15
CA GLN A 364 10.85 29.76 31.12
C GLN A 364 12.06 30.46 31.78
N GLU A 365 12.36 31.67 31.33
CA GLU A 365 13.18 32.59 32.08
C GLU A 365 12.44 32.90 33.39
N GLU A 366 12.93 32.35 34.50
CA GLU A 366 12.58 32.79 35.83
C GLU A 366 13.00 34.28 35.98
N GLU A 367 12.03 35.20 35.96
CA GLU A 367 12.25 36.57 36.33
C GLU A 367 12.66 36.61 37.81
N GLU A 368 13.95 36.82 38.09
CA GLU A 368 14.44 37.22 39.41
C GLU A 368 13.90 38.58 39.78
N GLU A 369 13.06 38.62 40.82
CA GLU A 369 12.61 39.88 41.46
C GLU A 369 13.82 40.68 41.99
N PRO A 370 13.92 41.98 41.70
CA PRO A 370 15.01 42.82 42.25
C PRO A 370 14.82 43.08 43.75
N PRO A 371 15.92 43.11 44.54
CA PRO A 371 15.85 43.26 45.99
C PRO A 371 15.29 44.65 46.43
N PRO A 372 14.60 44.77 47.59
CA PRO A 372 13.92 45.97 48.01
C PRO A 372 14.91 47.10 48.36
N ARG A 373 14.69 48.30 47.81
CA ARG A 373 15.44 49.51 48.06
C ARG A 373 15.29 49.98 49.54
N ARG A 374 16.40 50.03 50.26
CA ARG A 374 16.47 50.66 51.60
C ARG A 374 16.08 52.12 51.53
N ARG A 375 15.02 52.49 52.28
CA ARG A 375 14.68 53.88 52.61
C ARG A 375 15.72 54.48 53.53
N LYS A 376 16.46 55.51 53.06
CA LYS A 376 17.19 56.40 53.95
C LYS A 376 16.21 57.37 54.62
N ARG A 377 16.24 57.41 55.98
CA ARG A 377 15.57 58.41 56.77
C ARG A 377 16.27 59.75 56.60
N ARG A 378 15.51 60.77 56.35
CA ARG A 378 15.54 62.07 56.95
C ARG A 378 14.11 62.52 57.12
#